data_7cfd621a3201ff33ab01539f440336af
#
_entry.id   7cfd621a3201ff33ab01539f440336af
#
_cell.length_a   1.000
_cell.length_b   1.000
_cell.length_c   1.000
_cell.angle_alpha   90.00
_cell.angle_beta   90.00
_cell.angle_gamma   90.00
#
_symmetry.space_group_name_H-M   'P 1'
#
loop_
_entity.id
_entity.type
_entity.pdbx_description
1 polymer ?
#
loop_
_entity_poly.entity_id
_entity_poly.type
_entity_poly.pdbx_seq_one_letter_code
_entity_poly.pdbx_strand_id
1 'polypeptide(L)'
;MSGYLLDTSAISILAPPPAAQNALPSQVARFRTWVREHDDQLFLSAITLAEIQAGISQLERKGSARRAAALAHWLGAIVELYDSRTLSLTSSAALEAGRLLDRAIGAGAEPGFEDAAIAATAAVHNLTVVTANTRHFEHFGVSFISPLDEWA
;
A
#
# COMPACT_ATOMS: atom_id res chain seq x y z
N MET A 1 -16.79 -9.57 7.31
CA MET A 1 -15.62 -9.16 8.11
C MET A 1 -14.98 -7.95 7.44
N SER A 2 -14.89 -6.86 8.14
CA SER A 2 -14.26 -5.66 7.61
C SER A 2 -12.77 -5.68 7.94
N GLY A 3 -11.96 -5.29 6.97
CA GLY A 3 -10.53 -5.16 7.13
C GLY A 3 -9.99 -4.18 6.12
N TYR A 4 -8.69 -3.92 6.21
CA TYR A 4 -8.03 -2.89 5.42
C TYR A 4 -6.79 -3.45 4.74
N LEU A 5 -6.59 -3.06 3.49
CA LEU A 5 -5.39 -3.38 2.74
C LEU A 5 -4.58 -2.09 2.61
N LEU A 6 -3.44 -2.02 3.29
CA LEU A 6 -2.54 -0.87 3.17
C LEU A 6 -1.79 -0.95 1.85
N ASP A 7 -1.93 0.07 1.01
CA ASP A 7 -1.11 0.13 -0.21
C ASP A 7 0.31 0.60 0.11
N THR A 8 1.15 0.64 -0.89
CA THR A 8 2.56 1.01 -0.74
C THR A 8 2.71 2.44 -0.20
N SER A 9 1.88 3.38 -0.66
CA SER A 9 1.93 4.76 -0.20
C SER A 9 1.56 4.89 1.28
N ALA A 10 0.60 4.11 1.75
CA ALA A 10 0.16 4.13 3.14
C ALA A 10 1.19 3.51 4.08
N ILE A 11 1.66 2.29 3.80
CA ILE A 11 2.64 1.64 4.67
C ILE A 11 3.96 2.43 4.71
N SER A 12 4.33 3.11 3.62
CA SER A 12 5.55 3.91 3.55
C SER A 12 5.53 5.12 4.48
N ILE A 13 4.35 5.59 4.90
CA ILE A 13 4.24 6.64 5.93
C ILE A 13 4.86 6.18 7.26
N LEU A 14 4.84 4.88 7.52
CA LEU A 14 5.37 4.29 8.75
C LEU A 14 6.87 3.99 8.68
N ALA A 15 7.48 4.14 7.50
CA ALA A 15 8.91 3.90 7.30
C ALA A 15 9.77 4.92 8.07
N PRO A 16 11.06 4.62 8.35
CA PRO A 16 11.96 5.58 8.97
C PRO A 16 12.04 6.88 8.18
N PRO A 17 12.11 8.05 8.85
CA PRO A 17 12.28 9.33 8.14
C PRO A 17 13.50 9.31 7.21
N PRO A 18 13.46 10.01 6.05
CA PRO A 18 12.48 11.01 5.63
C PRO A 18 11.34 10.50 4.74
N ALA A 19 10.90 9.25 4.88
CA ALA A 19 9.95 8.60 3.95
C ALA A 19 8.60 9.34 3.82
N ALA A 20 8.10 9.99 4.87
CA ALA A 20 6.79 10.63 4.88
C ALA A 20 6.86 12.15 4.63
N GLN A 21 7.65 12.59 3.64
CA GLN A 21 7.91 14.02 3.42
C GLN A 21 6.68 14.87 3.12
N ASN A 22 5.62 14.27 2.54
CA ASN A 22 4.40 14.98 2.16
C ASN A 22 3.31 14.94 3.24
N ALA A 23 3.57 14.27 4.37
CA ALA A 23 2.63 14.18 5.47
C ALA A 23 3.08 15.05 6.63
N LEU A 24 2.13 15.76 7.26
CA LEU A 24 2.42 16.52 8.47
C LEU A 24 2.74 15.57 9.63
N PRO A 25 3.65 15.95 10.56
CA PRO A 25 3.94 15.10 11.72
C PRO A 25 2.70 14.69 12.51
N SER A 26 1.70 15.57 12.62
CA SER A 26 0.44 15.25 13.27
C SER A 26 -0.37 14.18 12.54
N GLN A 27 -0.34 14.18 11.20
CA GLN A 27 -0.99 13.16 10.37
C GLN A 27 -0.31 11.81 10.54
N VAL A 28 1.02 11.78 10.56
CA VAL A 28 1.79 10.56 10.79
C VAL A 28 1.47 9.98 12.17
N ALA A 29 1.43 10.82 13.19
CA ALA A 29 1.11 10.38 14.56
C ALA A 29 -0.30 9.79 14.64
N ARG A 30 -1.29 10.43 14.04
CA ARG A 30 -2.68 9.93 14.00
C ARG A 30 -2.75 8.59 13.25
N PHE A 31 -2.06 8.48 12.13
CA PHE A 31 -2.05 7.24 11.36
C PHE A 31 -1.38 6.10 12.15
N ARG A 32 -0.29 6.36 12.85
CA ARG A 32 0.35 5.37 13.71
C ARG A 32 -0.59 4.88 14.82
N THR A 33 -1.35 5.78 15.42
CA THR A 33 -2.36 5.43 16.43
C THR A 33 -3.45 4.55 15.82
N TRP A 34 -3.97 4.95 14.66
CA TRP A 34 -5.00 4.20 13.95
C TRP A 34 -4.52 2.78 13.59
N VAL A 35 -3.28 2.65 13.11
CA VAL A 35 -2.67 1.34 12.80
C VAL A 35 -2.62 0.45 14.03
N ARG A 36 -2.22 0.98 15.18
CA ARG A 36 -2.19 0.19 16.43
C ARG A 36 -3.58 -0.26 16.87
N GLU A 37 -4.58 0.60 16.70
CA GLU A 37 -5.96 0.30 17.09
C GLU A 37 -6.63 -0.73 16.17
N HIS A 38 -6.17 -0.85 14.92
CA HIS A 38 -6.76 -1.74 13.91
C HIS A 38 -5.81 -2.86 13.49
N ASP A 39 -4.77 -3.12 14.25
CA ASP A 39 -3.67 -4.00 13.85
C ASP A 39 -4.12 -5.37 13.35
N ASP A 40 -5.09 -5.98 14.02
CA ASP A 40 -5.62 -7.30 13.65
C ASP A 40 -6.47 -7.30 12.37
N GLN A 41 -6.81 -6.13 11.86
CA GLN A 41 -7.62 -5.95 10.65
C GLN A 41 -6.80 -5.49 9.44
N LEU A 42 -5.48 -5.38 9.58
CA LEU A 42 -4.61 -4.82 8.55
C LEU A 42 -3.92 -5.93 7.76
N PHE A 43 -3.93 -5.74 6.45
CA PHE A 43 -3.32 -6.67 5.48
C PHE A 43 -2.40 -5.91 4.54
N LEU A 44 -1.44 -6.61 3.97
CA LEU A 44 -0.58 -6.12 2.90
C LEU A 44 -0.74 -7.00 1.66
N SER A 45 -0.42 -6.42 0.51
CA SER A 45 -0.28 -7.16 -0.74
C SER A 45 1.20 -7.54 -0.96
N ALA A 46 1.44 -8.72 -1.50
CA ALA A 46 2.77 -9.11 -1.96
C ALA A 46 3.32 -8.11 -2.99
N ILE A 47 2.46 -7.45 -3.75
CA ILE A 47 2.84 -6.39 -4.70
C ILE A 47 3.49 -5.21 -3.96
N THR A 48 2.96 -4.82 -2.81
CA THR A 48 3.54 -3.77 -1.98
C THR A 48 4.96 -4.12 -1.54
N LEU A 49 5.21 -5.36 -1.14
CA LEU A 49 6.56 -5.81 -0.79
C LEU A 49 7.52 -5.71 -1.98
N ALA A 50 7.05 -6.07 -3.17
CA ALA A 50 7.84 -5.96 -4.39
C ALA A 50 8.18 -4.50 -4.72
N GLU A 51 7.23 -3.59 -4.58
CA GLU A 51 7.45 -2.17 -4.83
C GLU A 51 8.46 -1.56 -3.85
N ILE A 52 8.34 -1.88 -2.57
CA ILE A 52 9.27 -1.39 -1.55
C ILE A 52 10.67 -1.93 -1.82
N GLN A 53 10.80 -3.23 -2.09
CA GLN A 53 12.10 -3.85 -2.41
C GLN A 53 12.72 -3.23 -3.66
N ALA A 54 11.94 -2.97 -4.70
CA ALA A 54 12.44 -2.32 -5.90
C ALA A 54 13.01 -0.92 -5.59
N GLY A 55 12.33 -0.17 -4.73
CA GLY A 55 12.79 1.15 -4.27
C GLY A 55 14.10 1.06 -3.49
N ILE A 56 14.24 0.08 -2.62
CA ILE A 56 15.47 -0.16 -1.84
C ILE A 56 16.63 -0.50 -2.79
N SER A 57 16.42 -1.42 -3.71
CA SER A 57 17.44 -1.83 -4.69
C SER A 57 17.87 -0.66 -5.57
N GLN A 58 16.93 0.22 -5.94
CA GLN A 58 17.24 1.44 -6.68
C GLN A 58 18.15 2.37 -5.88
N LEU A 59 17.88 2.56 -4.59
CA LEU A 59 18.71 3.38 -3.71
C LEU A 59 20.14 2.82 -3.59
N GLU A 60 20.28 1.50 -3.46
CA GLU A 60 21.59 0.84 -3.44
C GLU A 60 22.35 1.10 -4.75
N ARG A 61 21.69 0.90 -5.88
CA ARG A 61 22.29 1.10 -7.21
C ARG A 61 22.74 2.54 -7.43
N LYS A 62 22.02 3.52 -6.83
CA LYS A 62 22.33 4.94 -6.95
C LYS A 62 23.31 5.43 -5.88
N GLY A 63 23.84 4.56 -5.03
CA GLY A 63 24.83 4.88 -4.03
C GLY A 63 24.30 5.39 -2.69
N SER A 64 22.98 5.34 -2.46
CA SER A 64 22.37 5.75 -1.19
C SER A 64 22.33 4.57 -0.21
N ALA A 65 23.50 4.01 0.09
CA ALA A 65 23.63 2.76 0.84
C ALA A 65 23.06 2.84 2.27
N ARG A 66 23.25 3.95 2.95
CA ARG A 66 22.76 4.13 4.34
C ARG A 66 21.24 4.15 4.39
N ARG A 67 20.62 4.90 3.48
CA ARG A 67 19.15 4.97 3.38
C ARG A 67 18.58 3.60 3.00
N ALA A 68 19.18 2.93 2.02
CA ALA A 68 18.79 1.60 1.60
C ALA A 68 18.84 0.60 2.74
N ALA A 69 19.92 0.62 3.55
CA ALA A 69 20.07 -0.28 4.70
C ALA A 69 18.98 -0.04 5.76
N ALA A 70 18.65 1.22 6.06
CA ALA A 70 17.59 1.56 7.01
C ALA A 70 16.23 1.05 6.54
N LEU A 71 15.91 1.23 5.26
CA LEU A 71 14.65 0.74 4.69
C LEU A 71 14.61 -0.78 4.59
N ALA A 72 15.73 -1.43 4.28
CA ALA A 72 15.79 -2.89 4.25
C ALA A 72 15.55 -3.49 5.63
N HIS A 73 16.10 -2.88 6.68
CA HIS A 73 15.86 -3.31 8.05
C HIS A 73 14.38 -3.17 8.43
N TRP A 74 13.78 -2.02 8.11
CA TRP A 74 12.36 -1.78 8.34
C TRP A 74 11.48 -2.76 7.55
N LEU A 75 11.81 -3.00 6.27
CA LEU A 75 11.06 -3.96 5.44
C LEU A 75 11.11 -5.37 6.03
N GLY A 76 12.28 -5.79 6.54
CA GLY A 76 12.42 -7.09 7.21
C GLY A 76 11.45 -7.23 8.39
N ALA A 77 11.32 -6.19 9.20
CA ALA A 77 10.36 -6.17 10.31
C ALA A 77 8.90 -6.24 9.83
N ILE A 78 8.59 -5.52 8.75
CA ILE A 78 7.24 -5.53 8.14
C ILE A 78 6.91 -6.94 7.61
N VAL A 79 7.84 -7.59 6.92
CA VAL A 79 7.64 -8.95 6.40
C VAL A 79 7.33 -9.93 7.54
N GLU A 80 8.05 -9.85 8.65
CA GLU A 80 7.79 -10.71 9.81
C GLU A 80 6.45 -10.40 10.46
N LEU A 81 6.16 -9.12 10.69
CA LEU A 81 4.93 -8.70 11.37
C LEU A 81 3.68 -9.08 10.59
N TYR A 82 3.71 -8.96 9.27
CA TYR A 82 2.56 -9.22 8.40
C TYR A 82 2.62 -10.58 7.69
N ASP A 83 3.46 -11.51 8.12
CA ASP A 83 3.65 -12.80 7.43
C ASP A 83 2.33 -13.50 7.11
N SER A 84 1.47 -13.69 8.10
CA SER A 84 0.16 -14.35 7.92
C SER A 84 -0.91 -13.44 7.30
N ARG A 85 -0.62 -12.15 7.15
CA ARG A 85 -1.54 -11.13 6.65
C ARG A 85 -1.04 -10.46 5.37
N THR A 86 -0.07 -11.07 4.70
CA THR A 86 0.38 -10.66 3.38
C THR A 86 -0.34 -11.51 2.34
N LEU A 87 -1.11 -10.86 1.48
CA LEU A 87 -1.96 -11.51 0.48
C LEU A 87 -1.22 -11.60 -0.85
N SER A 88 -1.18 -12.81 -1.41
CA SER A 88 -0.60 -13.02 -2.73
C SER A 88 -1.54 -12.55 -3.83
N LEU A 89 -0.98 -12.27 -5.02
CA LEU A 89 -1.77 -12.04 -6.21
C LEU A 89 -2.22 -13.40 -6.76
N THR A 90 -3.43 -13.81 -6.40
CA THR A 90 -4.01 -15.06 -6.87
C THR A 90 -4.46 -14.96 -8.32
N SER A 91 -4.76 -16.09 -8.96
CA SER A 91 -5.33 -16.09 -10.32
C SER A 91 -6.62 -15.29 -10.38
N SER A 92 -7.48 -15.43 -9.36
CA SER A 92 -8.74 -14.68 -9.26
C SER A 92 -8.49 -13.17 -9.19
N ALA A 93 -7.56 -12.74 -8.33
CA ALA A 93 -7.20 -11.33 -8.21
C ALA A 93 -6.53 -10.80 -9.48
N ALA A 94 -5.71 -11.61 -10.15
CA ALA A 94 -5.06 -11.21 -11.40
C ALA A 94 -6.08 -10.95 -12.52
N LEU A 95 -7.08 -11.81 -12.65
CA LEU A 95 -8.16 -11.62 -13.63
C LEU A 95 -8.97 -10.36 -13.30
N GLU A 96 -9.27 -10.14 -12.04
CA GLU A 96 -9.95 -8.92 -11.59
C GLU A 96 -9.11 -7.67 -11.86
N ALA A 97 -7.80 -7.73 -11.63
CA ALA A 97 -6.90 -6.63 -11.95
C ALA A 97 -6.98 -6.23 -13.43
N GLY A 98 -7.05 -7.22 -14.32
CA GLY A 98 -7.23 -6.96 -15.75
C GLY A 98 -8.54 -6.23 -16.05
N ARG A 99 -9.65 -6.63 -15.41
CA ARG A 99 -10.93 -5.95 -15.56
C ARG A 99 -10.90 -4.53 -15.04
N LEU A 100 -10.25 -4.29 -13.90
CA LEU A 100 -10.11 -2.96 -13.32
C LEU A 100 -9.25 -2.04 -14.18
N LEU A 101 -8.17 -2.56 -14.76
CA LEU A 101 -7.33 -1.81 -15.70
C LEU A 101 -8.15 -1.33 -16.89
N ASP A 102 -8.92 -2.22 -17.52
CA ASP A 102 -9.74 -1.85 -18.66
C ASP A 102 -10.82 -0.83 -18.29
N ARG A 103 -11.45 -0.99 -17.14
CA ARG A 103 -12.43 -0.03 -16.62
C ARG A 103 -11.82 1.37 -16.48
N ALA A 104 -10.65 1.47 -15.88
CA ALA A 104 -9.97 2.74 -15.66
C ALA A 104 -9.54 3.39 -16.99
N ILE A 105 -9.00 2.60 -17.92
CA ILE A 105 -8.63 3.06 -19.25
C ILE A 105 -9.86 3.59 -19.99
N GLY A 106 -10.98 2.86 -19.92
CA GLY A 106 -12.25 3.27 -20.53
C GLY A 106 -12.80 4.57 -19.93
N ALA A 107 -12.48 4.88 -18.69
CA ALA A 107 -12.84 6.14 -18.03
C ALA A 107 -11.84 7.27 -18.30
N GLY A 108 -10.84 7.04 -19.16
CA GLY A 108 -9.83 8.03 -19.52
C GLY A 108 -8.65 8.15 -18.57
N ALA A 109 -8.50 7.23 -17.63
CA ALA A 109 -7.38 7.23 -16.71
C ALA A 109 -6.16 6.49 -17.28
N GLU A 110 -5.00 6.73 -16.68
CA GLU A 110 -3.75 6.01 -16.99
C GLU A 110 -3.36 5.18 -15.76
N PRO A 111 -4.01 4.03 -15.51
CA PRO A 111 -3.78 3.24 -14.31
C PRO A 111 -2.44 2.52 -14.36
N GLY A 112 -1.79 2.39 -13.19
CA GLY A 112 -0.65 1.50 -13.01
C GLY A 112 -1.13 0.08 -12.74
N PHE A 113 -0.40 -0.91 -13.23
CA PHE A 113 -0.71 -2.32 -12.96
C PHE A 113 -0.69 -2.63 -11.47
N GLU A 114 0.29 -2.08 -10.75
CA GLU A 114 0.48 -2.32 -9.31
C GLU A 114 -0.74 -1.87 -8.52
N ASP A 115 -1.29 -0.70 -8.82
CA ASP A 115 -2.48 -0.18 -8.15
C ASP A 115 -3.70 -1.03 -8.46
N ALA A 116 -3.84 -1.46 -9.72
CA ALA A 116 -4.93 -2.36 -10.11
C ALA A 116 -4.83 -3.71 -9.41
N ALA A 117 -3.62 -4.26 -9.27
CA ALA A 117 -3.39 -5.53 -8.57
C ALA A 117 -3.73 -5.42 -7.07
N ILE A 118 -3.37 -4.31 -6.44
CA ILE A 118 -3.72 -4.04 -5.04
C ILE A 118 -5.23 -3.88 -4.90
N ALA A 119 -5.86 -3.09 -5.76
CA ALA A 119 -7.31 -2.89 -5.76
C ALA A 119 -8.07 -4.20 -5.96
N ALA A 120 -7.62 -5.03 -6.90
CA ALA A 120 -8.22 -6.33 -7.16
C ALA A 120 -8.09 -7.28 -5.97
N THR A 121 -6.94 -7.29 -5.31
CA THR A 121 -6.72 -8.09 -4.10
C THR A 121 -7.69 -7.66 -3.01
N ALA A 122 -7.86 -6.35 -2.80
CA ALA A 122 -8.83 -5.83 -1.85
C ALA A 122 -10.27 -6.25 -2.21
N ALA A 123 -10.64 -6.16 -3.49
CA ALA A 123 -11.98 -6.52 -3.95
C ALA A 123 -12.31 -7.99 -3.69
N VAL A 124 -11.40 -8.91 -4.01
CA VAL A 124 -11.66 -10.35 -3.82
C VAL A 124 -11.67 -10.76 -2.35
N HIS A 125 -11.10 -9.96 -1.45
CA HIS A 125 -11.09 -10.22 -0.01
C HIS A 125 -12.05 -9.32 0.78
N ASN A 126 -12.85 -8.49 0.12
CA ASN A 126 -13.76 -7.53 0.75
C ASN A 126 -13.04 -6.58 1.73
N LEU A 127 -11.88 -6.09 1.33
CA LEU A 127 -11.10 -5.14 2.11
C LEU A 127 -11.26 -3.72 1.57
N THR A 128 -11.09 -2.73 2.45
CA THR A 128 -10.98 -1.33 2.07
C THR A 128 -9.51 -0.97 1.88
N VAL A 129 -9.16 -0.38 0.73
CA VAL A 129 -7.79 0.06 0.47
C VAL A 129 -7.50 1.31 1.30
N VAL A 130 -6.35 1.33 1.97
CA VAL A 130 -5.82 2.53 2.64
C VAL A 130 -4.69 3.07 1.77
N THR A 131 -4.87 4.26 1.21
CA THR A 131 -3.94 4.84 0.24
C THR A 131 -3.77 6.34 0.44
N ALA A 132 -2.53 6.83 0.37
CA ALA A 132 -2.26 8.26 0.31
C ALA A 132 -2.47 8.83 -1.12
N ASN A 133 -2.60 7.95 -2.12
CA ASN A 133 -2.78 8.29 -3.53
C ASN A 133 -4.21 7.98 -3.98
N THR A 134 -5.20 8.60 -3.36
CA THR A 134 -6.63 8.32 -3.62
C THR A 134 -7.00 8.44 -5.10
N ARG A 135 -6.40 9.37 -5.83
CA ARG A 135 -6.66 9.57 -7.26
C ARG A 135 -6.38 8.32 -8.10
N HIS A 136 -5.41 7.49 -7.69
CA HIS A 136 -5.07 6.26 -8.41
C HIS A 136 -6.16 5.19 -8.29
N PHE A 137 -7.02 5.30 -7.28
CA PHE A 137 -8.05 4.29 -7.00
C PHE A 137 -9.47 4.73 -7.39
N GLU A 138 -9.67 5.99 -7.79
CA GLU A 138 -10.99 6.55 -8.11
C GLU A 138 -11.74 5.79 -9.22
N HIS A 139 -11.01 5.24 -10.20
CA HIS A 139 -11.60 4.61 -11.37
C HIS A 139 -11.70 3.08 -11.28
N PHE A 140 -11.33 2.50 -10.15
CA PHE A 140 -11.40 1.04 -9.97
C PHE A 140 -12.71 0.55 -9.38
N GLY A 141 -13.52 1.43 -8.79
CA GLY A 141 -14.79 1.04 -8.17
C GLY A 141 -14.62 0.25 -6.88
N VAL A 142 -13.45 0.32 -6.23
CA VAL A 142 -13.20 -0.31 -4.93
C VAL A 142 -13.31 0.72 -3.81
N SER A 143 -13.61 0.25 -2.59
CA SER A 143 -13.62 1.13 -1.42
C SER A 143 -12.20 1.54 -1.03
N PHE A 144 -12.00 2.81 -0.79
CA PHE A 144 -10.70 3.31 -0.32
C PHE A 144 -10.86 4.45 0.67
N ILE A 145 -9.87 4.61 1.55
CA ILE A 145 -9.75 5.73 2.50
C ILE A 145 -8.31 6.25 2.48
N SER A 146 -8.14 7.51 2.90
CA SER A 146 -6.81 8.13 2.99
C SER A 146 -6.29 8.12 4.43
N PRO A 147 -5.02 7.72 4.66
CA PRO A 147 -4.42 7.79 5.99
C PRO A 147 -4.10 9.23 6.41
N LEU A 148 -4.21 10.20 5.50
CA LEU A 148 -3.92 11.61 5.75
C LEU A 148 -5.17 12.42 6.10
N ASP A 149 -6.35 11.84 5.94
CA ASP A 149 -7.60 12.47 6.32
C ASP A 149 -7.77 12.48 7.85
N GLU A 150 -8.61 13.40 8.34
CA GLU A 150 -9.01 13.37 9.73
C GLU A 150 -10.05 12.29 9.94
N TRP A 151 -9.64 11.23 10.63
CA TRP A 151 -10.55 10.18 11.03
C TRP A 151 -11.00 10.43 12.46
N ALA A 152 -12.28 10.44 12.63
CA ALA A 152 -12.89 10.55 13.96
C ALA A 152 -12.64 9.27 14.77
#